data_4ad0550c24aaa905d08f6a1d67bfdf19
#
_entry.id   4ad0550c24aaa905d08f6a1d67bfdf19
#
_cell.length_a   1.000
_cell.length_b   1.000
_cell.length_c   1.000
_cell.angle_alpha   90.00
_cell.angle_beta   90.00
_cell.angle_gamma   90.00
#
_symmetry.space_group_name_H-M   'P 1'
#
loop_
_entity.id
_entity.type
_entity.pdbx_description
1 polymer ?
#
loop_
_entity_poly.entity_id
_entity_poly.type
_entity_poly.pdbx_seq_one_letter_code
_entity_poly.pdbx_strand_id
1 'polypeptide(L)'
;MEHIVFLTGRLAQKGLERVLNDMTAPFTWEIREIGLQVAALMTADMIRRRVAAPVVADRIVVPGRCRGDLDALTNHYGMPVERGPEELKDLPRYFNLKAKPVDLSRYDVEIFAEIVDAPRLSVDGICERARRYRADGADVIDVGGLPATPFPHLEDAVRALKAEGFRVSVDSMSQDELLRGGRAGADYLLSLNLDTLWIADEVAATPVLVSREPGDDASLYAAIDHMQARGKPFLADPILDPLPFGLLASLCRYQRLRERYADAPIMVGVGNLTELTEADTGGINAMLLGICSELHASAILTTEVSNHARRAVREADVARRVMYAAREQRTLPKGMSDDLMSLHAKRPFPDTPAEIAETAAAIRDPNFRVQIATDGVHVYNRDGHHIDTDAFALWPRLRLEHDGNHAFYMGVELARAEIAWKLGKRYVQDQELDWGCAVPRKTQDLAQWCAPGTTMKQTPPKAEASVADATPRGAVTVDKTPFAHTSTDTRPNTVASAAGITPEVARNDS
;
A
#
# COMPACT_ATOMS: atom_id res chain seq x y z
N MET A 1 33.23 -16.17 -12.86
CA MET A 1 31.75 -16.06 -12.89
C MET A 1 31.27 -17.09 -11.89
N GLU A 2 30.42 -16.71 -10.94
CA GLU A 2 29.91 -17.61 -9.92
C GLU A 2 29.19 -18.81 -10.56
N HIS A 3 29.36 -20.01 -10.00
CA HIS A 3 28.66 -21.23 -10.44
C HIS A 3 27.75 -21.71 -9.32
N ILE A 4 26.44 -21.81 -9.57
CA ILE A 4 25.42 -22.14 -8.58
C ILE A 4 24.77 -23.49 -8.93
N VAL A 5 24.72 -24.38 -7.96
CA VAL A 5 23.98 -25.64 -8.07
C VAL A 5 22.62 -25.49 -7.41
N PHE A 6 21.55 -25.69 -8.16
CA PHE A 6 20.18 -25.70 -7.67
C PHE A 6 19.73 -27.12 -7.41
N LEU A 7 19.38 -27.43 -6.16
CA LEU A 7 18.79 -28.72 -5.82
C LEU A 7 17.27 -28.65 -5.93
N THR A 8 16.67 -29.64 -6.57
CA THR A 8 15.23 -29.66 -6.80
C THR A 8 14.63 -31.06 -6.75
N GLY A 9 13.30 -31.14 -6.76
CA GLY A 9 12.54 -32.34 -7.00
C GLY A 9 12.07 -32.41 -8.46
N ARG A 10 11.70 -33.61 -8.90
CA ARG A 10 11.36 -33.92 -10.30
C ARG A 10 10.27 -33.02 -10.87
N LEU A 11 9.21 -32.74 -10.10
CA LEU A 11 8.07 -31.94 -10.56
C LEU A 11 8.43 -30.45 -10.77
N ALA A 12 9.37 -29.92 -9.98
CA ALA A 12 9.77 -28.52 -10.08
C ALA A 12 10.91 -28.27 -11.08
N GLN A 13 11.56 -29.32 -11.60
CA GLN A 13 12.74 -29.18 -12.44
C GLN A 13 12.48 -28.36 -13.71
N LYS A 14 11.44 -28.69 -14.48
CA LYS A 14 11.10 -27.97 -15.72
C LYS A 14 10.73 -26.48 -15.44
N GLY A 15 10.01 -26.24 -14.34
CA GLY A 15 9.68 -24.88 -13.91
C GLY A 15 10.90 -24.07 -13.51
N LEU A 16 11.81 -24.67 -12.78
CA LEU A 16 13.09 -24.06 -12.39
C LEU A 16 13.95 -23.74 -13.61
N GLU A 17 14.10 -24.69 -14.54
CA GLU A 17 14.85 -24.50 -15.78
C GLU A 17 14.28 -23.34 -16.62
N ARG A 18 12.97 -23.26 -16.78
CA ARG A 18 12.30 -22.15 -17.47
C ARG A 18 12.61 -20.80 -16.81
N VAL A 19 12.49 -20.71 -15.48
CA VAL A 19 12.76 -19.45 -14.77
C VAL A 19 14.22 -19.04 -14.88
N LEU A 20 15.17 -20.00 -14.78
CA LEU A 20 16.60 -19.73 -14.92
C LEU A 20 16.99 -19.31 -16.33
N ASN A 21 16.36 -19.88 -17.37
CA ASN A 21 16.56 -19.48 -18.76
C ASN A 21 15.97 -18.09 -19.08
N ASP A 22 14.81 -17.78 -18.49
CA ASP A 22 14.11 -16.49 -18.71
C ASP A 22 14.80 -15.31 -18.01
N MET A 23 15.60 -15.60 -16.96
CA MET A 23 16.35 -14.57 -16.26
C MET A 23 17.76 -14.44 -16.83
N THR A 24 18.19 -13.20 -17.12
CA THR A 24 19.57 -12.93 -17.54
C THR A 24 20.49 -13.03 -16.31
N ALA A 25 20.90 -14.26 -15.98
CA ALA A 25 21.70 -14.52 -14.77
C ALA A 25 23.17 -14.11 -14.97
N PRO A 26 23.79 -13.36 -14.02
CA PRO A 26 25.21 -13.03 -14.06
C PRO A 26 26.09 -14.18 -13.53
N PHE A 27 25.55 -15.37 -13.43
CA PHE A 27 26.19 -16.60 -12.96
C PHE A 27 25.88 -17.77 -13.89
N THR A 28 26.70 -18.83 -13.84
CA THR A 28 26.40 -20.11 -14.45
C THR A 28 25.66 -21.01 -13.47
N TRP A 29 24.84 -21.92 -13.97
CA TRP A 29 24.02 -22.76 -13.10
C TRP A 29 23.95 -24.21 -13.58
N GLU A 30 23.72 -25.09 -12.61
CA GLU A 30 23.41 -26.49 -12.81
C GLU A 30 22.17 -26.85 -11.98
N ILE A 31 21.24 -27.64 -12.54
CA ILE A 31 20.10 -28.16 -11.79
C ILE A 31 20.38 -29.64 -11.47
N ARG A 32 20.25 -29.99 -10.18
CA ARG A 32 20.35 -31.38 -9.72
C ARG A 32 19.05 -31.83 -9.08
N GLU A 33 18.39 -32.77 -9.72
CA GLU A 33 17.27 -33.53 -9.17
C GLU A 33 17.81 -34.60 -8.20
N ILE A 34 17.30 -34.61 -6.95
CA ILE A 34 17.84 -35.45 -5.88
C ILE A 34 17.02 -36.74 -5.58
N GLY A 35 16.20 -37.21 -6.52
CA GLY A 35 15.37 -38.40 -6.35
C GLY A 35 14.11 -38.14 -5.50
N LEU A 36 13.61 -36.89 -5.44
CA LEU A 36 12.36 -36.52 -4.80
C LEU A 36 11.35 -36.06 -5.85
N GLN A 37 10.08 -36.45 -5.67
CA GLN A 37 9.01 -35.94 -6.54
C GLN A 37 8.76 -34.47 -6.24
N VAL A 38 8.59 -34.10 -4.98
CA VAL A 38 8.17 -32.77 -4.52
C VAL A 38 9.34 -32.07 -3.83
N ALA A 39 9.83 -30.97 -4.42
CA ALA A 39 10.94 -30.19 -3.90
C ALA A 39 10.69 -29.63 -2.48
N ALA A 40 9.45 -29.24 -2.18
CA ALA A 40 9.06 -28.70 -0.87
C ALA A 40 9.19 -29.69 0.31
N LEU A 41 9.31 -30.99 0.03
CA LEU A 41 9.53 -32.01 1.06
C LEU A 41 11.00 -32.27 1.35
N MET A 42 11.91 -31.56 0.72
CA MET A 42 13.37 -31.73 0.89
C MET A 42 13.81 -31.39 2.32
N THR A 43 14.75 -32.15 2.83
CA THR A 43 15.39 -31.88 4.13
C THR A 43 16.91 -31.93 4.00
N ALA A 44 17.61 -31.23 4.91
CA ALA A 44 19.07 -31.25 4.96
C ALA A 44 19.65 -32.66 5.04
N ASP A 45 19.02 -33.56 5.83
CA ASP A 45 19.44 -34.97 5.92
C ASP A 45 19.24 -35.74 4.61
N MET A 46 18.21 -35.45 3.85
CA MET A 46 18.00 -36.04 2.52
C MET A 46 19.07 -35.58 1.55
N ILE A 47 19.40 -34.29 1.56
CA ILE A 47 20.44 -33.69 0.73
C ILE A 47 21.79 -34.41 1.02
N ARG A 48 22.20 -34.46 2.30
CA ARG A 48 23.44 -35.09 2.70
C ARG A 48 23.57 -36.56 2.27
N ARG A 49 22.46 -37.31 2.23
CA ARG A 49 22.44 -38.73 1.83
C ARG A 49 22.39 -38.94 0.32
N ARG A 50 21.86 -38.00 -0.44
CA ARG A 50 21.56 -38.17 -1.87
C ARG A 50 22.48 -37.39 -2.80
N VAL A 51 23.10 -36.33 -2.30
CA VAL A 51 24.05 -35.52 -3.06
C VAL A 51 25.46 -35.85 -2.57
N ALA A 52 26.23 -36.53 -3.44
CA ALA A 52 27.60 -36.91 -3.10
C ALA A 52 28.54 -35.71 -3.05
N ALA A 53 29.42 -35.67 -2.07
CA ALA A 53 30.55 -34.73 -2.03
C ALA A 53 31.75 -35.27 -2.79
N PRO A 54 32.63 -34.46 -3.39
CA PRO A 54 32.50 -32.99 -3.48
C PRO A 54 31.51 -32.51 -4.54
N VAL A 55 30.89 -31.37 -4.30
CA VAL A 55 30.12 -30.62 -5.31
C VAL A 55 31.03 -29.52 -5.87
N VAL A 56 31.10 -29.40 -7.20
CA VAL A 56 31.89 -28.34 -7.85
C VAL A 56 30.97 -27.17 -8.11
N ALA A 57 30.94 -26.23 -7.17
CA ALA A 57 30.14 -25.00 -7.26
C ALA A 57 30.70 -23.94 -6.29
N ASP A 58 30.30 -22.73 -6.45
CA ASP A 58 30.59 -21.65 -5.48
C ASP A 58 29.51 -21.60 -4.40
N ARG A 59 28.28 -22.07 -4.72
CA ARG A 59 27.11 -22.04 -3.82
C ARG A 59 26.09 -23.10 -4.23
N ILE A 60 25.37 -23.63 -3.23
CA ILE A 60 24.22 -24.50 -3.44
C ILE A 60 22.95 -23.78 -3.00
N VAL A 61 21.92 -23.73 -3.86
CA VAL A 61 20.60 -23.20 -3.53
C VAL A 61 19.61 -24.35 -3.44
N VAL A 62 18.92 -24.44 -2.29
CA VAL A 62 17.90 -25.45 -2.02
C VAL A 62 16.51 -24.83 -2.04
N PRO A 63 15.41 -25.62 -2.20
CA PRO A 63 14.04 -25.07 -2.14
C PRO A 63 13.77 -24.29 -0.87
N GLY A 64 13.01 -23.20 -0.97
CA GLY A 64 12.71 -22.32 0.17
C GLY A 64 12.04 -23.04 1.35
N ARG A 65 11.26 -24.09 1.08
CA ARG A 65 10.64 -24.94 2.12
C ARG A 65 11.54 -26.08 2.63
N CYS A 66 12.80 -26.13 2.23
CA CYS A 66 13.75 -27.14 2.73
C CYS A 66 13.91 -27.03 4.25
N ARG A 67 13.74 -28.15 4.96
CA ARG A 67 13.84 -28.24 6.42
C ARG A 67 15.19 -28.73 6.87
N GLY A 68 15.56 -28.38 8.09
CA GLY A 68 16.78 -28.84 8.74
C GLY A 68 17.91 -27.83 8.74
N ASP A 69 19.05 -28.25 9.24
CA ASP A 69 20.22 -27.41 9.48
C ASP A 69 21.04 -27.25 8.18
N LEU A 70 21.04 -26.07 7.59
CA LEU A 70 21.83 -25.75 6.39
C LEU A 70 23.27 -25.41 6.72
N ASP A 71 23.57 -24.97 7.95
CA ASP A 71 24.95 -24.71 8.37
C ASP A 71 25.75 -26.04 8.42
N ALA A 72 25.08 -27.11 8.85
CA ALA A 72 25.68 -28.47 8.79
C ALA A 72 25.95 -28.89 7.34
N LEU A 73 25.12 -28.52 6.36
CA LEU A 73 25.36 -28.77 4.94
C LEU A 73 26.50 -27.90 4.39
N THR A 74 26.53 -26.63 4.76
CA THR A 74 27.60 -25.71 4.42
C THR A 74 28.94 -26.24 4.86
N ASN A 75 29.04 -26.75 6.09
CA ASN A 75 30.26 -27.42 6.60
C ASN A 75 30.59 -28.72 5.86
N HIS A 76 29.56 -29.47 5.48
CA HIS A 76 29.75 -30.76 4.79
C HIS A 76 30.26 -30.59 3.35
N TYR A 77 29.76 -29.58 2.63
CA TYR A 77 30.14 -29.33 1.23
C TYR A 77 31.31 -28.33 1.11
N GLY A 78 31.66 -27.62 2.17
CA GLY A 78 32.72 -26.61 2.16
C GLY A 78 32.37 -25.34 1.37
N MET A 79 31.08 -25.09 1.14
CA MET A 79 30.56 -23.92 0.42
C MET A 79 29.18 -23.50 0.96
N PRO A 80 28.76 -22.27 0.76
CA PRO A 80 27.42 -21.78 1.21
C PRO A 80 26.29 -22.65 0.67
N VAL A 81 25.39 -23.08 1.55
CA VAL A 81 24.14 -23.76 1.21
C VAL A 81 23.00 -22.87 1.71
N GLU A 82 22.22 -22.32 0.80
CA GLU A 82 21.22 -21.31 1.08
C GLU A 82 19.82 -21.75 0.64
N ARG A 83 18.79 -21.28 1.35
CA ARG A 83 17.41 -21.45 0.88
C ARG A 83 17.12 -20.39 -0.20
N GLY A 84 16.61 -20.85 -1.33
CA GLY A 84 15.97 -19.98 -2.31
C GLY A 84 14.57 -19.52 -1.86
N PRO A 85 13.84 -18.80 -2.72
CA PRO A 85 12.47 -18.42 -2.43
C PRO A 85 11.55 -19.63 -2.41
N GLU A 86 10.40 -19.52 -1.74
CA GLU A 86 9.39 -20.58 -1.71
C GLU A 86 8.79 -20.84 -3.10
N GLU A 87 8.63 -19.79 -3.89
CA GLU A 87 8.09 -19.85 -5.25
C GLU A 87 9.18 -19.61 -6.31
N LEU A 88 9.27 -20.49 -7.29
CA LEU A 88 10.28 -20.40 -8.36
C LEU A 88 10.28 -19.06 -9.10
N LYS A 89 9.09 -18.48 -9.31
CA LYS A 89 8.93 -17.16 -9.98
C LYS A 89 9.53 -15.98 -9.22
N ASP A 90 9.85 -16.16 -7.92
CA ASP A 90 10.53 -15.14 -7.12
C ASP A 90 12.06 -15.26 -7.19
N LEU A 91 12.57 -16.27 -7.89
CA LEU A 91 14.02 -16.48 -8.09
C LEU A 91 14.73 -15.25 -8.67
N PRO A 92 14.21 -14.56 -9.71
CA PRO A 92 14.84 -13.34 -10.21
C PRO A 92 14.92 -12.23 -9.15
N ARG A 93 13.90 -12.13 -8.27
CA ARG A 93 13.90 -11.18 -7.15
C ARG A 93 14.88 -11.60 -6.05
N TYR A 94 14.97 -12.88 -5.76
CA TYR A 94 15.92 -13.45 -4.79
C TYR A 94 17.36 -13.12 -5.17
N PHE A 95 17.72 -13.22 -6.45
CA PHE A 95 19.04 -12.85 -6.95
C PHE A 95 19.22 -11.37 -7.29
N ASN A 96 18.26 -10.51 -6.96
CA ASN A 96 18.27 -9.10 -7.36
C ASN A 96 18.44 -8.88 -8.88
N LEU A 97 18.03 -9.85 -9.70
CA LEU A 97 18.22 -9.86 -11.16
C LEU A 97 17.07 -9.20 -11.91
N LYS A 98 16.03 -8.73 -11.25
CA LYS A 98 15.19 -7.70 -11.86
C LYS A 98 16.09 -6.53 -12.19
N ALA A 99 15.90 -5.94 -13.38
CA ALA A 99 16.52 -4.68 -13.74
C ALA A 99 16.66 -3.81 -12.50
N LYS A 100 17.89 -3.30 -12.24
CA LYS A 100 18.29 -2.56 -11.01
C LYS A 100 17.06 -1.96 -10.34
N PRO A 101 16.72 -2.31 -9.10
CA PRO A 101 15.47 -1.87 -8.51
C PRO A 101 15.36 -0.37 -8.73
N VAL A 102 14.25 0.08 -9.29
CA VAL A 102 14.04 1.52 -9.49
C VAL A 102 14.18 2.16 -8.12
N ASP A 103 15.05 3.15 -8.02
CA ASP A 103 15.20 3.92 -6.79
C ASP A 103 13.94 4.78 -6.61
N LEU A 104 13.07 4.36 -5.70
CA LEU A 104 11.86 5.07 -5.30
C LEU A 104 12.03 5.85 -3.99
N SER A 105 13.27 6.05 -3.52
CA SER A 105 13.55 6.84 -2.31
C SER A 105 13.36 8.34 -2.54
N ARG A 106 13.44 8.81 -3.79
CA ARG A 106 13.43 10.24 -4.17
C ARG A 106 12.06 10.69 -4.67
N TYR A 107 11.76 11.95 -4.42
CA TYR A 107 10.57 12.66 -4.92
C TYR A 107 10.85 14.18 -4.89
N ASP A 108 10.01 14.97 -5.53
CA ASP A 108 10.07 16.44 -5.57
C ASP A 108 8.73 17.13 -5.33
N VAL A 109 7.67 16.34 -5.07
CA VAL A 109 6.35 16.85 -4.67
C VAL A 109 6.14 16.58 -3.19
N GLU A 110 5.94 17.62 -2.39
CA GLU A 110 5.62 17.50 -0.96
C GLU A 110 4.15 17.18 -0.75
N ILE A 111 3.84 16.37 0.26
CA ILE A 111 2.47 16.01 0.65
C ILE A 111 2.08 16.78 1.90
N PHE A 112 1.11 17.67 1.77
CA PHE A 112 0.36 18.28 2.86
C PHE A 112 -0.84 17.37 3.16
N ALA A 113 -0.88 16.82 4.37
CA ALA A 113 -1.95 15.93 4.80
C ALA A 113 -2.84 16.64 5.82
N GLU A 114 -4.08 16.89 5.42
CA GLU A 114 -5.02 17.71 6.17
C GLU A 114 -5.77 16.91 7.24
N ILE A 115 -5.83 17.46 8.43
CA ILE A 115 -6.70 17.04 9.53
C ILE A 115 -7.92 17.95 9.53
N VAL A 116 -8.91 17.63 8.70
CA VAL A 116 -10.08 18.47 8.40
C VAL A 116 -10.92 18.83 9.62
N ASP A 117 -11.04 17.92 10.58
CA ASP A 117 -11.86 18.06 11.79
C ASP A 117 -11.05 18.45 13.04
N ALA A 118 -9.91 19.12 12.87
CA ALA A 118 -9.00 19.44 13.95
C ALA A 118 -9.65 20.21 15.12
N PRO A 119 -10.59 21.16 14.92
CA PRO A 119 -11.28 21.83 16.05
C PRO A 119 -12.07 20.89 16.95
N ARG A 120 -12.45 19.70 16.48
CA ARG A 120 -13.23 18.71 17.23
C ARG A 120 -12.34 17.68 17.96
N LEU A 121 -11.04 17.66 17.66
CA LEU A 121 -10.08 16.76 18.26
C LEU A 121 -9.38 17.43 19.45
N SER A 122 -8.92 16.64 20.40
CA SER A 122 -7.95 17.13 21.40
C SER A 122 -6.58 17.35 20.73
N VAL A 123 -5.70 18.12 21.36
CA VAL A 123 -4.31 18.30 20.91
C VAL A 123 -3.61 16.95 20.75
N ASP A 124 -3.79 16.01 21.70
CA ASP A 124 -3.22 14.67 21.62
C ASP A 124 -3.79 13.89 20.42
N GLY A 125 -5.09 14.02 20.13
CA GLY A 125 -5.72 13.38 18.97
C GLY A 125 -5.20 13.92 17.63
N ILE A 126 -4.94 15.23 17.55
CA ILE A 126 -4.30 15.87 16.39
C ILE A 126 -2.88 15.30 16.22
N CYS A 127 -2.08 15.22 17.30
CA CYS A 127 -0.72 14.66 17.27
C CYS A 127 -0.72 13.17 16.86
N GLU A 128 -1.66 12.37 17.34
CA GLU A 128 -1.79 10.96 16.95
C GLU A 128 -2.07 10.81 15.46
N ARG A 129 -3.02 11.60 14.91
CA ARG A 129 -3.32 11.60 13.48
C ARG A 129 -2.12 12.07 12.64
N ALA A 130 -1.42 13.09 13.10
CA ALA A 130 -0.20 13.59 12.46
C ALA A 130 0.90 12.53 12.38
N ARG A 131 1.12 11.75 13.44
CA ARG A 131 2.09 10.64 13.45
C ARG A 131 1.72 9.56 12.43
N ARG A 132 0.42 9.24 12.29
CA ARG A 132 -0.07 8.31 11.27
C ARG A 132 0.19 8.84 9.87
N TYR A 133 -0.16 10.08 9.58
CA TYR A 133 0.07 10.70 8.28
C TYR A 133 1.55 10.75 7.92
N ARG A 134 2.42 11.09 8.88
CA ARG A 134 3.87 11.04 8.67
C ARG A 134 4.35 9.63 8.33
N ALA A 135 3.84 8.61 9.01
CA ALA A 135 4.17 7.21 8.72
C ALA A 135 3.68 6.77 7.31
N ASP A 136 2.59 7.37 6.82
CA ASP A 136 2.06 7.15 5.47
C ASP A 136 2.74 8.02 4.40
N GLY A 137 3.65 8.93 4.77
CA GLY A 137 4.50 9.67 3.84
C GLY A 137 4.21 11.18 3.74
N ALA A 138 3.39 11.75 4.62
CA ALA A 138 3.19 13.19 4.67
C ALA A 138 4.46 13.95 5.07
N ASP A 139 4.72 15.07 4.40
CA ASP A 139 5.84 15.97 4.69
C ASP A 139 5.40 17.14 5.58
N VAL A 140 4.17 17.59 5.43
CA VAL A 140 3.56 18.69 6.18
C VAL A 140 2.21 18.22 6.72
N ILE A 141 1.94 18.53 7.98
CA ILE A 141 0.63 18.30 8.61
C ILE A 141 -0.18 19.58 8.48
N ASP A 142 -1.30 19.49 7.83
CA ASP A 142 -2.20 20.59 7.66
C ASP A 142 -3.31 20.53 8.71
N VAL A 143 -3.42 21.60 9.52
CA VAL A 143 -4.39 21.71 10.61
C VAL A 143 -5.59 22.48 10.09
N GLY A 144 -6.62 21.72 9.67
CA GLY A 144 -7.83 22.29 9.06
C GLY A 144 -8.79 22.87 10.07
N GLY A 145 -9.19 24.13 9.84
CA GLY A 145 -10.30 24.78 10.53
C GLY A 145 -11.64 24.35 9.96
N LEU A 146 -12.70 24.45 10.76
CA LEU A 146 -14.06 24.18 10.29
C LEU A 146 -14.85 25.48 10.17
N PRO A 147 -15.59 25.70 9.08
CA PRO A 147 -16.43 26.90 8.93
C PRO A 147 -17.37 27.08 10.13
N ALA A 148 -17.46 28.32 10.62
CA ALA A 148 -18.31 28.71 11.75
C ALA A 148 -18.10 27.90 13.04
N THR A 149 -16.98 27.22 13.21
CA THR A 149 -16.62 26.44 14.39
C THR A 149 -15.38 27.05 15.03
N PRO A 150 -15.44 27.59 16.26
CA PRO A 150 -14.27 28.13 16.94
C PRO A 150 -13.18 27.08 17.15
N PHE A 151 -11.91 27.49 16.99
CA PHE A 151 -10.76 26.65 17.26
C PHE A 151 -9.92 27.23 18.42
N PRO A 152 -10.36 27.06 19.68
CA PRO A 152 -9.71 27.72 20.83
C PRO A 152 -8.34 27.19 21.16
N HIS A 153 -8.03 25.94 20.84
CA HIS A 153 -6.75 25.29 21.10
C HIS A 153 -5.83 25.19 19.87
N LEU A 154 -6.04 26.02 18.85
CA LEU A 154 -5.25 26.03 17.61
C LEU A 154 -3.75 26.22 17.90
N GLU A 155 -3.42 27.24 18.71
CA GLU A 155 -2.01 27.54 19.02
C GLU A 155 -1.33 26.42 19.79
N ASP A 156 -2.05 25.76 20.67
CA ASP A 156 -1.51 24.62 21.43
C ASP A 156 -1.29 23.42 20.51
N ALA A 157 -2.20 23.17 19.55
CA ALA A 157 -2.04 22.12 18.55
C ALA A 157 -0.81 22.40 17.67
N VAL A 158 -0.66 23.62 17.15
CA VAL A 158 0.51 24.01 16.34
C VAL A 158 1.80 23.83 17.12
N ARG A 159 1.87 24.35 18.39
CA ARG A 159 3.07 24.20 19.23
C ARG A 159 3.41 22.75 19.55
N ALA A 160 2.41 21.91 19.83
CA ALA A 160 2.60 20.49 20.11
C ALA A 160 3.17 19.76 18.90
N LEU A 161 2.61 19.99 17.70
CA LEU A 161 3.12 19.42 16.46
C LEU A 161 4.56 19.88 16.17
N LYS A 162 4.84 21.19 16.33
CA LYS A 162 6.20 21.74 16.16
C LYS A 162 7.19 21.13 17.16
N ALA A 163 6.78 20.90 18.40
CA ALA A 163 7.62 20.26 19.43
C ALA A 163 7.97 18.80 19.07
N GLU A 164 7.12 18.10 18.31
CA GLU A 164 7.39 16.76 17.76
C GLU A 164 8.17 16.78 16.42
N GLY A 165 8.58 17.97 15.96
CA GLY A 165 9.37 18.13 14.75
C GLY A 165 8.56 18.00 13.45
N PHE A 166 7.26 18.22 13.48
CA PHE A 166 6.46 18.36 12.27
C PHE A 166 6.67 19.72 11.61
N ARG A 167 6.58 19.77 10.29
CA ARG A 167 6.22 20.98 9.57
C ARG A 167 4.70 21.08 9.61
N VAL A 168 4.20 22.29 9.84
CA VAL A 168 2.77 22.53 10.11
C VAL A 168 2.25 23.59 9.18
N SER A 169 1.11 23.34 8.55
CA SER A 169 0.28 24.37 7.93
C SER A 169 -1.00 24.54 8.73
N VAL A 170 -1.61 25.72 8.59
CA VAL A 170 -2.93 26.01 9.14
C VAL A 170 -3.84 26.42 7.98
N ASP A 171 -4.93 25.66 7.80
CA ASP A 171 -5.96 25.97 6.81
C ASP A 171 -7.21 26.53 7.51
N SER A 172 -7.54 27.76 7.21
CA SER A 172 -8.73 28.39 7.76
C SER A 172 -9.24 29.52 6.87
N MET A 173 -10.56 29.67 6.84
CA MET A 173 -11.23 30.87 6.27
C MET A 173 -11.17 32.08 7.21
N SER A 174 -10.77 31.87 8.47
CA SER A 174 -10.71 32.96 9.49
C SER A 174 -9.32 33.61 9.47
N GLN A 175 -9.26 34.89 9.16
CA GLN A 175 -8.03 35.68 9.25
C GLN A 175 -7.43 35.69 10.65
N ASP A 176 -8.26 35.64 11.71
CA ASP A 176 -7.80 35.51 13.10
C ASP A 176 -7.07 34.17 13.35
N GLU A 177 -7.66 33.06 12.89
CA GLU A 177 -7.05 31.75 13.04
C GLU A 177 -5.74 31.64 12.24
N LEU A 178 -5.66 32.17 11.02
CA LEU A 178 -4.42 32.23 10.25
C LEU A 178 -3.33 33.03 10.96
N LEU A 179 -3.67 34.20 11.54
CA LEU A 179 -2.73 34.98 12.35
C LEU A 179 -2.28 34.24 13.62
N ARG A 180 -3.21 33.66 14.33
CA ARG A 180 -2.92 32.90 15.56
C ARG A 180 -2.04 31.70 15.26
N GLY A 181 -2.37 30.92 14.23
CA GLY A 181 -1.59 29.79 13.78
C GLY A 181 -0.19 30.17 13.32
N GLY A 182 -0.06 31.22 12.52
CA GLY A 182 1.24 31.76 12.09
C GLY A 182 2.10 32.25 13.25
N ARG A 183 1.51 32.97 14.23
CA ARG A 183 2.19 33.42 15.46
C ARG A 183 2.57 32.26 16.39
N ALA A 184 1.82 31.15 16.35
CA ALA A 184 2.15 29.95 17.09
C ALA A 184 3.30 29.15 16.48
N GLY A 185 3.75 29.50 15.25
CA GLY A 185 4.90 28.92 14.59
C GLY A 185 4.57 27.97 13.45
N ALA A 186 3.40 28.07 12.85
CA ALA A 186 3.09 27.35 11.62
C ALA A 186 4.07 27.71 10.51
N ASP A 187 4.44 26.76 9.67
CA ASP A 187 5.36 26.96 8.54
C ASP A 187 4.64 27.48 7.30
N TYR A 188 3.33 27.16 7.17
CA TYR A 188 2.49 27.57 6.05
C TYR A 188 1.11 28.04 6.50
N LEU A 189 0.47 28.87 5.66
CA LEU A 189 -0.92 29.31 5.83
C LEU A 189 -1.72 29.01 4.56
N LEU A 190 -2.82 28.32 4.71
CA LEU A 190 -3.79 27.98 3.67
C LEU A 190 -5.12 28.67 4.00
N SER A 191 -5.65 29.64 3.19
CA SER A 191 -4.98 30.23 2.03
C SER A 191 -5.05 31.75 2.12
N LEU A 192 -4.15 32.44 1.46
CA LEU A 192 -4.21 33.89 1.35
C LEU A 192 -4.55 34.30 -0.10
N ASN A 193 -5.41 35.30 -0.24
CA ASN A 193 -5.66 35.98 -1.51
C ASN A 193 -5.14 37.43 -1.47
N LEU A 194 -5.32 38.17 -2.55
CA LEU A 194 -4.80 39.53 -2.66
C LEU A 194 -5.29 40.48 -1.54
N ASP A 195 -6.47 40.22 -0.95
CA ASP A 195 -7.04 41.09 0.11
C ASP A 195 -6.53 40.69 1.51
N THR A 196 -6.00 39.49 1.68
CA THR A 196 -5.49 38.93 2.95
C THR A 196 -3.97 38.83 2.99
N LEU A 197 -3.26 39.21 1.93
CA LEU A 197 -1.78 39.14 1.85
C LEU A 197 -1.07 39.89 2.96
N TRP A 198 -1.68 40.88 3.58
CA TRP A 198 -1.14 41.62 4.72
C TRP A 198 -0.76 40.67 5.90
N ILE A 199 -1.48 39.52 6.02
CA ILE A 199 -1.16 38.49 7.05
C ILE A 199 0.26 37.98 6.88
N ALA A 200 0.75 37.79 5.64
CA ALA A 200 2.11 37.38 5.35
C ALA A 200 3.20 38.40 5.77
N ASP A 201 2.81 39.62 6.14
CA ASP A 201 3.71 40.61 6.73
C ASP A 201 3.77 40.53 8.25
N GLU A 202 2.77 39.94 8.87
CA GLU A 202 2.63 39.81 10.33
C GLU A 202 3.22 38.54 10.90
N VAL A 203 3.48 37.50 10.07
CA VAL A 203 3.97 36.19 10.48
C VAL A 203 5.08 35.68 9.55
N ALA A 204 5.87 34.75 10.04
CA ALA A 204 6.98 34.15 9.27
C ALA A 204 6.51 32.99 8.35
N ALA A 205 5.27 32.55 8.46
CA ALA A 205 4.74 31.44 7.68
C ALA A 205 4.66 31.77 6.17
N THR A 206 4.92 30.76 5.35
CA THR A 206 4.82 30.84 3.88
C THR A 206 3.34 30.72 3.47
N PRO A 207 2.74 31.69 2.77
CA PRO A 207 1.36 31.57 2.33
C PRO A 207 1.20 30.66 1.11
N VAL A 208 0.07 29.96 1.05
CA VAL A 208 -0.48 29.42 -0.20
C VAL A 208 -1.42 30.47 -0.78
N LEU A 209 -1.14 30.91 -2.00
CA LEU A 209 -1.87 31.96 -2.69
C LEU A 209 -2.99 31.35 -3.51
N VAL A 210 -4.19 31.90 -3.36
CA VAL A 210 -5.38 31.55 -4.15
C VAL A 210 -5.98 32.79 -4.82
N SER A 211 -6.83 32.59 -5.81
CA SER A 211 -7.67 33.68 -6.38
C SER A 211 -8.69 34.18 -5.36
N ARG A 212 -9.17 35.42 -5.52
CA ARG A 212 -10.26 35.97 -4.70
C ARG A 212 -11.54 35.18 -4.83
N GLU A 213 -11.85 34.82 -6.07
CA GLU A 213 -13.04 34.07 -6.45
C GLU A 213 -12.65 32.95 -7.45
N PRO A 214 -13.43 31.89 -7.55
CA PRO A 214 -13.20 30.85 -8.53
C PRO A 214 -13.09 31.41 -9.96
N GLY A 215 -11.99 31.10 -10.65
CA GLY A 215 -11.75 31.56 -12.03
C GLY A 215 -11.19 32.98 -12.18
N ASP A 216 -10.96 33.73 -11.11
CA ASP A 216 -10.27 35.03 -11.14
C ASP A 216 -8.74 34.85 -11.16
N ASP A 217 -8.23 34.27 -12.28
CA ASP A 217 -6.79 34.06 -12.47
C ASP A 217 -5.99 35.37 -12.30
N ALA A 218 -6.59 36.52 -12.62
CA ALA A 218 -5.92 37.81 -12.56
C ALA A 218 -5.54 38.22 -11.12
N SER A 219 -6.42 37.96 -10.14
CA SER A 219 -6.12 38.25 -8.73
C SER A 219 -5.03 37.35 -8.18
N LEU A 220 -4.99 36.08 -8.58
CA LEU A 220 -3.91 35.17 -8.22
C LEU A 220 -2.57 35.65 -8.80
N TYR A 221 -2.55 36.05 -10.08
CA TYR A 221 -1.33 36.56 -10.70
C TYR A 221 -0.83 37.82 -10.01
N ALA A 222 -1.75 38.75 -9.66
CA ALA A 222 -1.39 39.96 -8.91
C ALA A 222 -0.82 39.63 -7.52
N ALA A 223 -1.34 38.61 -6.84
CA ALA A 223 -0.79 38.13 -5.55
C ALA A 223 0.59 37.55 -5.72
N ILE A 224 0.83 36.74 -6.76
CA ILE A 224 2.17 36.19 -7.10
C ILE A 224 3.15 37.32 -7.40
N ASP A 225 2.78 38.24 -8.28
CA ASP A 225 3.64 39.39 -8.65
C ASP A 225 4.01 40.24 -7.41
N HIS A 226 3.05 40.40 -6.47
CA HIS A 226 3.28 41.12 -5.21
C HIS A 226 4.35 40.38 -4.33
N MET A 227 4.22 39.09 -4.17
CA MET A 227 5.15 38.29 -3.35
C MET A 227 6.53 38.23 -4.00
N GLN A 228 6.62 38.04 -5.32
CA GLN A 228 7.87 38.02 -6.06
C GLN A 228 8.60 39.37 -5.98
N ALA A 229 7.90 40.48 -6.14
CA ALA A 229 8.46 41.83 -6.02
C ALA A 229 9.09 42.10 -4.63
N ARG A 230 8.60 41.40 -3.59
CA ARG A 230 9.12 41.50 -2.22
C ARG A 230 10.14 40.42 -1.85
N GLY A 231 10.43 39.52 -2.78
CA GLY A 231 11.34 38.37 -2.54
C GLY A 231 10.85 37.44 -1.44
N LYS A 232 9.54 37.38 -1.17
CA LYS A 232 8.95 36.52 -0.15
C LYS A 232 8.57 35.15 -0.73
N PRO A 233 8.76 34.05 0.02
CA PRO A 233 8.33 32.72 -0.41
C PRO A 233 6.80 32.62 -0.44
N PHE A 234 6.29 31.78 -1.33
CA PHE A 234 4.87 31.45 -1.46
C PHE A 234 4.72 30.09 -2.16
N LEU A 235 3.53 29.50 -2.09
CA LEU A 235 3.02 28.47 -2.99
C LEU A 235 1.81 29.05 -3.72
N ALA A 236 1.59 28.69 -4.99
CA ALA A 236 0.43 29.17 -5.76
C ALA A 236 -0.53 28.01 -6.04
N ASP A 237 -1.80 28.17 -5.72
CA ASP A 237 -2.85 27.19 -5.99
C ASP A 237 -4.01 27.84 -6.78
N PRO A 238 -4.11 27.60 -8.11
CA PRO A 238 -5.25 28.04 -8.91
C PRO A 238 -6.52 27.23 -8.66
N ILE A 239 -6.53 26.35 -7.66
CA ILE A 239 -7.61 25.47 -7.20
C ILE A 239 -8.01 24.42 -8.24
N LEU A 240 -7.97 23.16 -7.85
CA LEU A 240 -8.42 22.03 -8.64
C LEU A 240 -9.92 21.80 -8.42
N ASP A 241 -10.72 21.99 -9.45
CA ASP A 241 -12.17 21.80 -9.37
C ASP A 241 -12.54 20.30 -9.43
N PRO A 242 -13.63 19.89 -8.74
CA PRO A 242 -14.07 18.51 -8.75
C PRO A 242 -14.73 18.10 -10.08
N LEU A 243 -14.83 16.78 -10.31
CA LEU A 243 -15.64 16.21 -11.39
C LEU A 243 -17.13 16.31 -11.03
N PRO A 244 -18.03 16.58 -12.01
CA PRO A 244 -17.78 17.02 -13.40
C PRO A 244 -17.79 18.55 -13.54
N PHE A 245 -17.51 19.29 -12.47
CA PHE A 245 -17.80 20.73 -12.35
C PHE A 245 -16.55 21.62 -12.54
N GLY A 246 -15.66 21.27 -13.46
CA GLY A 246 -14.57 22.17 -13.84
C GLY A 246 -13.17 21.58 -13.85
N LEU A 247 -12.98 20.29 -13.59
CA LEU A 247 -11.66 19.65 -13.56
C LEU A 247 -10.81 20.01 -14.79
N LEU A 248 -11.35 19.88 -15.99
CA LEU A 248 -10.59 20.17 -17.20
C LEU A 248 -10.18 21.65 -17.29
N ALA A 249 -11.09 22.54 -16.93
CA ALA A 249 -10.80 23.98 -16.92
C ALA A 249 -9.72 24.32 -15.88
N SER A 250 -9.76 23.69 -14.71
CA SER A 250 -8.75 23.90 -13.67
C SER A 250 -7.37 23.37 -14.09
N LEU A 251 -7.28 22.23 -14.74
CA LEU A 251 -6.01 21.74 -15.30
C LEU A 251 -5.42 22.73 -16.31
N CYS A 252 -6.24 23.35 -17.14
CA CYS A 252 -5.79 24.43 -18.03
C CYS A 252 -5.32 25.67 -17.25
N ARG A 253 -5.93 26.00 -16.08
CA ARG A 253 -5.43 27.09 -15.21
C ARG A 253 -4.03 26.79 -14.66
N TYR A 254 -3.80 25.57 -14.19
CA TYR A 254 -2.47 25.13 -13.73
C TYR A 254 -1.42 25.23 -14.85
N GLN A 255 -1.78 24.81 -16.05
CA GLN A 255 -0.88 24.91 -17.21
C GLN A 255 -0.54 26.36 -17.52
N ARG A 256 -1.55 27.25 -17.62
CA ARG A 256 -1.34 28.69 -17.86
C ARG A 256 -0.51 29.36 -16.76
N LEU A 257 -0.73 28.95 -15.50
CA LEU A 257 0.09 29.43 -14.37
C LEU A 257 1.56 29.05 -14.58
N ARG A 258 1.85 27.80 -14.91
CA ARG A 258 3.21 27.33 -15.18
C ARG A 258 3.85 28.01 -16.38
N GLU A 259 3.11 28.22 -17.46
CA GLU A 259 3.59 28.94 -18.65
C GLU A 259 3.94 30.41 -18.33
N ARG A 260 3.14 31.05 -17.48
CA ARG A 260 3.39 32.45 -17.07
C ARG A 260 4.50 32.60 -16.05
N TYR A 261 4.62 31.68 -15.10
CA TYR A 261 5.59 31.71 -14.01
C TYR A 261 6.34 30.36 -13.97
N ALA A 262 7.38 30.27 -14.81
CA ALA A 262 8.11 29.01 -15.04
C ALA A 262 8.65 28.37 -13.76
N ASP A 263 9.09 29.18 -12.79
CA ASP A 263 9.72 28.73 -11.54
C ASP A 263 8.84 28.86 -10.30
N ALA A 264 7.58 29.32 -10.43
CA ALA A 264 6.70 29.48 -9.28
C ALA A 264 6.39 28.10 -8.64
N PRO A 265 6.55 27.96 -7.31
CA PRO A 265 6.15 26.75 -6.63
C PRO A 265 4.62 26.65 -6.63
N ILE A 266 4.10 25.50 -7.12
CA ILE A 266 2.67 25.23 -7.30
C ILE A 266 2.23 24.17 -6.31
N MET A 267 1.11 24.40 -5.64
CA MET A 267 0.34 23.41 -4.88
C MET A 267 -0.87 22.96 -5.69
N VAL A 268 -1.25 21.68 -5.54
CA VAL A 268 -2.45 21.10 -6.17
C VAL A 268 -3.32 20.42 -5.12
N GLY A 269 -4.54 20.87 -4.94
CA GLY A 269 -5.51 20.29 -4.00
C GLY A 269 -6.12 18.98 -4.53
N VAL A 270 -5.42 17.86 -4.40
CA VAL A 270 -5.88 16.56 -4.94
C VAL A 270 -7.05 15.97 -4.15
N GLY A 271 -7.24 16.39 -2.89
CA GLY A 271 -8.36 15.98 -2.05
C GLY A 271 -9.73 16.22 -2.69
N ASN A 272 -9.88 17.28 -3.49
CA ASN A 272 -11.12 17.59 -4.23
C ASN A 272 -11.55 16.48 -5.21
N LEU A 273 -10.64 15.62 -5.61
CA LEU A 273 -10.95 14.48 -6.49
C LEU A 273 -11.01 13.17 -5.72
N THR A 274 -10.07 12.93 -4.83
CA THR A 274 -10.02 11.67 -4.07
C THR A 274 -11.20 11.52 -3.11
N GLU A 275 -11.68 12.61 -2.52
CA GLU A 275 -12.81 12.59 -1.58
C GLU A 275 -14.18 12.69 -2.28
N LEU A 276 -14.26 13.49 -3.35
CA LEU A 276 -15.53 13.78 -4.03
C LEU A 276 -15.85 12.85 -5.19
N THR A 277 -14.99 11.86 -5.45
CA THR A 277 -15.21 10.80 -6.46
C THR A 277 -15.19 9.45 -5.78
N GLU A 278 -16.35 8.81 -5.64
CA GLU A 278 -16.48 7.48 -5.02
C GLU A 278 -15.91 6.39 -5.93
N ALA A 279 -14.57 6.35 -6.03
CA ALA A 279 -13.80 5.35 -6.78
C ALA A 279 -12.52 4.98 -6.03
N ASP A 280 -11.85 3.89 -6.46
CA ASP A 280 -10.56 3.52 -5.87
C ASP A 280 -9.52 4.62 -6.06
N THR A 281 -9.09 5.21 -4.96
CA THR A 281 -8.24 6.43 -4.95
C THR A 281 -6.82 6.20 -5.43
N GLY A 282 -6.31 4.97 -5.41
CA GLY A 282 -4.97 4.64 -5.92
C GLY A 282 -4.78 4.98 -7.40
N GLY A 283 -5.80 4.74 -8.25
CA GLY A 283 -5.80 5.13 -9.67
C GLY A 283 -5.90 6.64 -9.85
N ILE A 284 -6.74 7.32 -9.05
CA ILE A 284 -6.91 8.78 -9.05
C ILE A 284 -5.58 9.45 -8.67
N ASN A 285 -4.98 9.04 -7.56
CA ASN A 285 -3.68 9.53 -7.12
C ASN A 285 -2.58 9.30 -8.16
N ALA A 286 -2.54 8.13 -8.82
CA ALA A 286 -1.58 7.86 -9.88
C ALA A 286 -1.68 8.87 -11.02
N MET A 287 -2.90 9.18 -11.49
CA MET A 287 -3.13 10.17 -12.55
C MET A 287 -2.76 11.59 -12.10
N LEU A 288 -3.22 12.01 -10.92
CA LEU A 288 -2.99 13.35 -10.41
C LEU A 288 -1.51 13.62 -10.15
N LEU A 289 -0.78 12.67 -9.53
CA LEU A 289 0.67 12.82 -9.32
C LEU A 289 1.45 12.75 -10.63
N GLY A 290 0.92 12.07 -11.67
CA GLY A 290 1.43 12.16 -13.04
C GLY A 290 1.33 13.58 -13.59
N ILE A 291 0.16 14.21 -13.48
CA ILE A 291 -0.09 15.61 -13.86
C ILE A 291 0.80 16.56 -13.04
N CYS A 292 0.88 16.38 -11.73
CA CYS A 292 1.79 17.16 -10.86
C CYS A 292 3.25 17.05 -11.31
N SER A 293 3.68 15.85 -11.70
CA SER A 293 5.04 15.64 -12.22
C SER A 293 5.29 16.37 -13.54
N GLU A 294 4.33 16.39 -14.48
CA GLU A 294 4.41 17.13 -15.73
C GLU A 294 4.39 18.65 -15.51
N LEU A 295 3.59 19.11 -14.56
CA LEU A 295 3.51 20.52 -14.15
C LEU A 295 4.73 20.97 -13.33
N HIS A 296 5.62 20.07 -12.90
CA HIS A 296 6.64 20.34 -11.88
C HIS A 296 6.04 21.02 -10.64
N ALA A 297 4.88 20.53 -10.18
CA ALA A 297 4.27 21.00 -8.95
C ALA A 297 5.18 20.70 -7.76
N SER A 298 5.19 21.61 -6.78
CA SER A 298 6.04 21.50 -5.58
C SER A 298 5.34 20.80 -4.43
N ALA A 299 4.00 20.84 -4.39
CA ALA A 299 3.21 20.29 -3.31
C ALA A 299 1.83 19.81 -3.78
N ILE A 300 1.25 18.91 -3.00
CA ILE A 300 -0.18 18.58 -3.06
C ILE A 300 -0.82 18.74 -1.68
N LEU A 301 -2.11 19.03 -1.66
CA LEU A 301 -2.95 18.94 -0.47
C LEU A 301 -3.88 17.74 -0.63
N THR A 302 -3.87 16.83 0.34
CA THR A 302 -4.70 15.62 0.38
C THR A 302 -5.26 15.39 1.78
N THR A 303 -6.35 14.63 1.86
CA THR A 303 -7.01 14.31 3.13
C THR A 303 -7.54 12.88 3.12
N GLU A 304 -7.95 12.36 4.30
CA GLU A 304 -8.49 11.01 4.50
C GLU A 304 -9.77 11.08 5.34
N VAL A 305 -10.85 11.62 4.79
CA VAL A 305 -12.16 11.76 5.45
C VAL A 305 -13.06 10.57 5.11
N SER A 306 -13.24 10.31 3.83
CA SER A 306 -14.09 9.24 3.34
C SER A 306 -13.44 7.87 3.50
N ASN A 307 -14.26 6.83 3.75
CA ASN A 307 -13.73 5.47 3.92
C ASN A 307 -12.96 4.95 2.70
N HIS A 308 -13.34 5.34 1.49
CA HIS A 308 -12.65 4.94 0.26
C HIS A 308 -11.31 5.68 0.10
N ALA A 309 -11.17 6.88 0.68
CA ALA A 309 -9.94 7.69 0.66
C ALA A 309 -9.00 7.46 1.88
N ARG A 310 -9.33 6.53 2.79
CA ARG A 310 -8.59 6.30 4.05
C ARG A 310 -7.09 5.97 3.90
N ARG A 311 -6.58 5.81 2.69
CA ARG A 311 -5.17 5.55 2.38
C ARG A 311 -4.61 6.55 1.37
N ALA A 312 -5.32 7.65 1.10
CA ALA A 312 -4.97 8.63 0.08
C ALA A 312 -3.55 9.21 0.29
N VAL A 313 -3.14 9.47 1.52
CA VAL A 313 -1.78 9.93 1.86
C VAL A 313 -0.73 8.91 1.42
N ARG A 314 -0.92 7.63 1.75
CA ARG A 314 0.01 6.56 1.38
C ARG A 314 0.05 6.31 -0.12
N GLU A 315 -1.07 6.36 -0.77
CA GLU A 315 -1.20 6.21 -2.22
C GLU A 315 -0.50 7.35 -2.95
N ALA A 316 -0.67 8.59 -2.47
CA ALA A 316 0.01 9.76 -3.00
C ALA A 316 1.54 9.65 -2.83
N ASP A 317 2.04 9.16 -1.68
CA ASP A 317 3.47 8.93 -1.47
C ASP A 317 4.05 7.91 -2.46
N VAL A 318 3.36 6.80 -2.69
CA VAL A 318 3.78 5.82 -3.70
C VAL A 318 3.74 6.45 -5.10
N ALA A 319 2.66 7.15 -5.43
CA ALA A 319 2.45 7.73 -6.76
C ALA A 319 3.53 8.78 -7.10
N ARG A 320 3.83 9.73 -6.18
CA ARG A 320 4.86 10.76 -6.42
C ARG A 320 6.24 10.16 -6.68
N ARG A 321 6.62 9.10 -5.95
CA ARG A 321 7.90 8.42 -6.11
C ARG A 321 8.01 7.70 -7.45
N VAL A 322 6.94 7.03 -7.85
CA VAL A 322 6.87 6.34 -9.15
C VAL A 322 6.94 7.35 -10.30
N MET A 323 6.17 8.46 -10.22
CA MET A 323 6.16 9.48 -11.27
C MET A 323 7.48 10.27 -11.35
N TYR A 324 8.08 10.58 -10.20
CA TYR A 324 9.42 11.17 -10.14
C TYR A 324 10.45 10.26 -10.84
N ALA A 325 10.51 8.98 -10.47
CA ALA A 325 11.45 8.03 -11.05
C ALA A 325 11.22 7.84 -12.55
N ALA A 326 9.96 7.78 -13.00
CA ALA A 326 9.59 7.66 -14.42
C ALA A 326 10.09 8.87 -15.23
N ARG A 327 9.86 10.08 -14.73
CA ARG A 327 10.33 11.32 -15.35
C ARG A 327 11.86 11.39 -15.43
N GLU A 328 12.57 11.12 -14.31
CA GLU A 328 14.03 11.15 -14.28
C GLU A 328 14.65 10.12 -15.24
N GLN A 329 14.05 8.94 -15.35
CA GLN A 329 14.52 7.90 -16.26
C GLN A 329 14.01 8.06 -17.70
N ARG A 330 13.14 9.05 -17.96
CA ARG A 330 12.49 9.29 -19.27
C ARG A 330 11.80 8.03 -19.81
N THR A 331 11.07 7.33 -18.94
CA THR A 331 10.36 6.10 -19.26
C THR A 331 8.95 6.12 -18.68
N LEU A 332 8.10 5.22 -19.17
CA LEU A 332 6.77 5.06 -18.61
C LEU A 332 6.85 4.49 -17.17
N PRO A 333 5.90 4.81 -16.28
CA PRO A 333 5.88 4.32 -14.89
C PRO A 333 5.59 2.82 -14.78
N LYS A 334 5.48 2.13 -15.92
CA LYS A 334 5.15 0.70 -16.00
C LYS A 334 6.30 -0.15 -15.45
N GLY A 335 6.00 -1.00 -14.48
CA GLY A 335 6.97 -1.96 -13.93
C GLY A 335 7.82 -1.41 -12.79
N MET A 336 7.64 -0.17 -12.35
CA MET A 336 8.41 0.44 -11.28
C MET A 336 7.94 0.00 -9.89
N SER A 337 6.63 -0.06 -9.66
CA SER A 337 6.00 -0.58 -8.45
C SER A 337 4.68 -1.25 -8.75
N ASP A 338 4.26 -2.17 -7.89
CA ASP A 338 2.94 -2.80 -7.88
C ASP A 338 2.07 -2.25 -6.74
N ASP A 339 2.60 -1.31 -5.93
CA ASP A 339 1.96 -0.84 -4.70
C ASP A 339 0.63 -0.13 -4.93
N LEU A 340 0.45 0.52 -6.10
CA LEU A 340 -0.82 1.13 -6.48
C LEU A 340 -1.84 0.13 -7.06
N MET A 341 -1.48 -1.16 -7.20
CA MET A 341 -2.36 -2.21 -7.69
C MET A 341 -3.01 -2.94 -6.51
N SER A 342 -4.09 -2.41 -5.97
CA SER A 342 -4.76 -2.99 -4.80
C SER A 342 -5.61 -4.22 -5.14
N LEU A 343 -6.28 -4.25 -6.28
CA LEU A 343 -7.24 -5.30 -6.63
C LEU A 343 -6.63 -6.43 -7.46
N HIS A 344 -5.77 -6.12 -8.42
CA HIS A 344 -5.25 -7.07 -9.40
C HIS A 344 -3.76 -7.37 -9.20
N ALA A 345 -3.26 -8.40 -9.85
CA ALA A 345 -1.83 -8.66 -9.98
C ALA A 345 -1.43 -8.71 -11.46
N LYS A 346 -0.18 -8.36 -11.78
CA LYS A 346 0.33 -8.42 -13.17
C LYS A 346 0.34 -9.83 -13.75
N ARG A 347 0.56 -10.83 -12.91
CA ARG A 347 0.58 -12.26 -13.28
C ARG A 347 -0.23 -13.04 -12.24
N PRO A 348 -1.56 -13.02 -12.34
CA PRO A 348 -2.43 -13.66 -11.34
C PRO A 348 -2.29 -15.18 -11.36
N PHE A 349 -2.20 -15.78 -12.55
CA PHE A 349 -2.19 -17.21 -12.76
C PHE A 349 -0.81 -17.65 -13.29
N PRO A 350 0.14 -18.02 -12.40
CA PRO A 350 1.50 -18.37 -12.80
C PRO A 350 1.59 -19.72 -13.52
N ASP A 351 0.69 -20.64 -13.18
CA ASP A 351 0.63 -21.99 -13.70
C ASP A 351 -0.60 -22.18 -14.58
N THR A 352 -0.48 -22.99 -15.63
CA THR A 352 -1.62 -23.37 -16.47
C THR A 352 -2.42 -24.50 -15.81
N PRO A 353 -3.71 -24.68 -16.17
CA PRO A 353 -4.50 -25.81 -15.68
C PRO A 353 -3.84 -27.18 -15.94
N ALA A 354 -3.16 -27.35 -17.08
CA ALA A 354 -2.46 -28.58 -17.43
C ALA A 354 -1.25 -28.85 -16.53
N GLU A 355 -0.45 -27.82 -16.21
CA GLU A 355 0.69 -27.94 -15.28
C GLU A 355 0.23 -28.30 -13.86
N ILE A 356 -0.89 -27.72 -13.40
CA ILE A 356 -1.49 -28.08 -12.11
C ILE A 356 -1.99 -29.53 -12.13
N ALA A 357 -2.67 -29.97 -13.19
CA ALA A 357 -3.17 -31.33 -13.33
C ALA A 357 -2.01 -32.36 -13.36
N GLU A 358 -0.91 -32.08 -14.06
CA GLU A 358 0.31 -32.94 -14.04
C GLU A 358 0.87 -33.03 -12.62
N THR A 359 0.94 -31.90 -11.91
CA THR A 359 1.40 -31.86 -10.51
C THR A 359 0.47 -32.67 -9.60
N ALA A 360 -0.84 -32.49 -9.71
CA ALA A 360 -1.83 -33.19 -8.92
C ALA A 360 -1.73 -34.72 -9.11
N ALA A 361 -1.58 -35.19 -10.35
CA ALA A 361 -1.42 -36.61 -10.67
C ALA A 361 -0.17 -37.24 -10.06
N ALA A 362 0.85 -36.46 -9.74
CA ALA A 362 2.11 -36.96 -9.16
C ALA A 362 2.12 -36.95 -7.63
N ILE A 363 1.17 -36.30 -6.95
CA ILE A 363 1.10 -36.23 -5.48
C ILE A 363 0.72 -37.58 -4.89
N ARG A 364 1.38 -37.96 -3.78
CA ARG A 364 1.18 -39.23 -3.08
C ARG A 364 0.91 -39.11 -1.58
N ASP A 365 0.92 -37.90 -1.06
CA ASP A 365 0.63 -37.60 0.35
C ASP A 365 -0.78 -37.02 0.54
N PRO A 366 -1.35 -37.07 1.77
CA PRO A 366 -2.71 -36.66 2.04
C PRO A 366 -2.89 -35.15 2.22
N ASN A 367 -1.79 -34.34 2.21
CA ASN A 367 -1.89 -32.92 2.46
C ASN A 367 -2.51 -32.20 1.26
N PHE A 368 -3.47 -31.34 1.51
CA PHE A 368 -4.08 -30.54 0.46
C PHE A 368 -3.14 -29.44 -0.06
N ARG A 369 -3.18 -29.25 -1.36
CA ARG A 369 -2.58 -28.13 -2.06
C ARG A 369 -3.69 -27.33 -2.72
N VAL A 370 -3.59 -26.03 -2.61
CA VAL A 370 -4.52 -25.09 -3.23
C VAL A 370 -3.72 -24.22 -4.21
N GLN A 371 -4.16 -24.17 -5.45
CA GLN A 371 -3.63 -23.28 -6.50
C GLN A 371 -4.77 -22.66 -7.28
N ILE A 372 -4.50 -21.62 -8.04
CA ILE A 372 -5.47 -20.99 -8.93
C ILE A 372 -4.93 -20.93 -10.36
N ALA A 373 -5.81 -21.16 -11.33
CA ALA A 373 -5.53 -21.00 -12.75
C ALA A 373 -6.68 -20.30 -13.46
N THR A 374 -6.64 -20.20 -14.77
CA THR A 374 -7.67 -19.51 -15.55
C THR A 374 -9.06 -20.12 -15.43
N ASP A 375 -9.15 -21.42 -15.13
CA ASP A 375 -10.38 -22.22 -15.03
C ASP A 375 -10.93 -22.33 -13.58
N GLY A 376 -10.24 -21.79 -12.56
CA GLY A 376 -10.74 -21.79 -11.19
C GLY A 376 -9.71 -22.04 -10.11
N VAL A 377 -10.24 -22.46 -8.96
CA VAL A 377 -9.47 -22.91 -7.80
C VAL A 377 -9.28 -24.41 -7.88
N HIS A 378 -8.04 -24.85 -7.85
CA HIS A 378 -7.64 -26.23 -7.86
C HIS A 378 -7.27 -26.68 -6.45
N VAL A 379 -7.90 -27.75 -5.95
CA VAL A 379 -7.55 -28.37 -4.67
C VAL A 379 -7.26 -29.83 -4.92
N TYR A 380 -6.09 -30.28 -4.47
CA TYR A 380 -5.66 -31.66 -4.73
C TYR A 380 -4.77 -32.24 -3.66
N ASN A 381 -4.82 -33.55 -3.53
CA ASN A 381 -3.94 -34.39 -2.74
C ASN A 381 -3.82 -35.78 -3.41
N ARG A 382 -3.34 -36.79 -2.70
CA ARG A 382 -3.28 -38.19 -3.22
C ARG A 382 -4.66 -38.77 -3.55
N ASP A 383 -5.75 -38.26 -2.90
CA ASP A 383 -7.07 -38.84 -2.97
C ASP A 383 -7.93 -38.22 -4.09
N GLY A 384 -7.47 -37.11 -4.69
CA GLY A 384 -8.15 -36.50 -5.82
C GLY A 384 -7.69 -35.12 -6.18
N HIS A 385 -8.21 -34.64 -7.34
CA HIS A 385 -8.01 -33.29 -7.84
C HIS A 385 -9.40 -32.71 -8.16
N HIS A 386 -9.75 -31.60 -7.52
CA HIS A 386 -11.02 -30.94 -7.63
C HIS A 386 -10.81 -29.51 -8.13
N ILE A 387 -11.69 -29.07 -9.02
CA ILE A 387 -11.67 -27.74 -9.60
C ILE A 387 -13.05 -27.13 -9.47
N ASP A 388 -13.14 -25.93 -9.00
CA ASP A 388 -14.36 -25.13 -8.97
C ASP A 388 -14.02 -23.63 -8.80
N THR A 389 -14.99 -22.77 -9.03
CA THR A 389 -14.87 -21.32 -8.81
C THR A 389 -15.49 -20.87 -7.50
N ASP A 390 -16.14 -21.80 -6.79
CA ASP A 390 -16.85 -21.59 -5.53
C ASP A 390 -16.25 -22.46 -4.42
N ALA A 391 -15.79 -21.81 -3.35
CA ALA A 391 -15.22 -22.49 -2.19
C ALA A 391 -16.22 -23.43 -1.50
N PHE A 392 -17.52 -23.09 -1.48
CA PHE A 392 -18.56 -23.94 -0.92
C PHE A 392 -18.82 -25.19 -1.77
N ALA A 393 -18.64 -25.10 -3.09
CA ALA A 393 -18.74 -26.27 -3.97
C ALA A 393 -17.53 -27.21 -3.83
N LEU A 394 -16.35 -26.69 -3.48
CA LEU A 394 -15.16 -27.47 -3.21
C LEU A 394 -15.19 -28.15 -1.84
N TRP A 395 -15.75 -27.48 -0.82
CA TRP A 395 -15.71 -27.94 0.56
C TRP A 395 -16.17 -29.40 0.78
N PRO A 396 -17.32 -29.87 0.30
CA PRO A 396 -17.78 -31.25 0.55
C PRO A 396 -16.85 -32.33 -0.04
N ARG A 397 -16.04 -31.95 -1.05
CA ARG A 397 -15.11 -32.86 -1.72
C ARG A 397 -13.85 -33.14 -0.90
N LEU A 398 -13.59 -32.31 0.15
CA LEU A 398 -12.40 -32.45 1.00
C LEU A 398 -12.59 -33.45 2.14
N ARG A 399 -13.81 -33.78 2.50
CA ARG A 399 -14.16 -34.75 3.56
C ARG A 399 -13.48 -34.45 4.89
N LEU A 400 -13.52 -33.20 5.32
CA LEU A 400 -12.86 -32.71 6.54
C LEU A 400 -13.83 -32.42 7.69
N GLU A 401 -15.08 -32.95 7.63
CA GLU A 401 -16.16 -32.66 8.58
C GLU A 401 -15.80 -33.07 10.03
N HIS A 402 -14.87 -34.00 10.18
CA HIS A 402 -14.45 -34.52 11.50
C HIS A 402 -13.11 -33.97 11.98
N ASP A 403 -12.51 -33.02 11.24
CA ASP A 403 -11.22 -32.38 11.59
C ASP A 403 -11.38 -30.85 11.62
N GLY A 404 -11.84 -30.34 12.76
CA GLY A 404 -12.16 -28.91 12.90
C GLY A 404 -10.98 -27.97 12.63
N ASN A 405 -9.77 -28.36 12.99
CA ASN A 405 -8.59 -27.52 12.77
C ASN A 405 -8.22 -27.45 11.28
N HIS A 406 -8.25 -28.59 10.62
CA HIS A 406 -7.96 -28.66 9.19
C HIS A 406 -9.10 -28.07 8.35
N ALA A 407 -10.34 -28.25 8.79
CA ALA A 407 -11.53 -27.62 8.20
C ALA A 407 -11.43 -26.11 8.21
N PHE A 408 -11.08 -25.50 9.36
CA PHE A 408 -10.89 -24.06 9.48
C PHE A 408 -9.76 -23.55 8.59
N TYR A 409 -8.59 -24.21 8.61
CA TYR A 409 -7.47 -23.87 7.76
C TYR A 409 -7.83 -23.88 6.27
N MET A 410 -8.43 -24.98 5.80
CA MET A 410 -8.84 -25.10 4.40
C MET A 410 -9.93 -24.10 4.03
N GLY A 411 -10.84 -23.78 4.94
CA GLY A 411 -11.85 -22.75 4.73
C GLY A 411 -11.23 -21.37 4.48
N VAL A 412 -10.20 -21.01 5.25
CA VAL A 412 -9.45 -19.76 5.06
C VAL A 412 -8.71 -19.76 3.72
N GLU A 413 -8.03 -20.85 3.38
CA GLU A 413 -7.25 -20.94 2.13
C GLU A 413 -8.17 -20.95 0.89
N LEU A 414 -9.31 -21.66 0.93
CA LEU A 414 -10.29 -21.67 -0.15
C LEU A 414 -10.89 -20.27 -0.36
N ALA A 415 -11.26 -19.57 0.73
CA ALA A 415 -11.78 -18.21 0.63
C ALA A 415 -10.76 -17.24 0.02
N ARG A 416 -9.49 -17.32 0.43
CA ARG A 416 -8.41 -16.53 -0.16
C ARG A 416 -8.20 -16.84 -1.64
N ALA A 417 -8.21 -18.12 -2.01
CA ALA A 417 -8.03 -18.57 -3.39
C ALA A 417 -9.18 -18.10 -4.29
N GLU A 418 -10.43 -18.21 -3.82
CA GLU A 418 -11.61 -17.73 -4.54
C GLU A 418 -11.57 -16.20 -4.76
N ILE A 419 -11.27 -15.42 -3.71
CA ILE A 419 -11.11 -13.96 -3.81
C ILE A 419 -10.01 -13.61 -4.81
N ALA A 420 -8.86 -14.30 -4.72
CA ALA A 420 -7.75 -14.07 -5.62
C ALA A 420 -8.11 -14.42 -7.07
N TRP A 421 -8.81 -15.52 -7.30
CA TRP A 421 -9.26 -15.91 -8.64
C TRP A 421 -10.24 -14.87 -9.21
N LYS A 422 -11.28 -14.49 -8.45
CA LYS A 422 -12.29 -13.49 -8.88
C LYS A 422 -11.70 -12.15 -9.21
N LEU A 423 -10.69 -11.70 -8.46
CA LEU A 423 -10.06 -10.39 -8.63
C LEU A 423 -8.85 -10.42 -9.57
N GLY A 424 -8.44 -11.59 -10.08
CA GLY A 424 -7.18 -11.67 -10.81
C GLY A 424 -5.99 -11.26 -9.97
N LYS A 425 -5.91 -11.75 -8.73
CA LYS A 425 -4.78 -11.57 -7.82
C LYS A 425 -3.89 -12.81 -7.83
N ARG A 426 -2.64 -12.63 -7.43
CA ARG A 426 -1.76 -13.76 -7.15
C ARG A 426 -2.19 -14.42 -5.83
N TYR A 427 -2.33 -15.74 -5.84
CA TYR A 427 -2.53 -16.56 -4.66
C TYR A 427 -1.33 -17.48 -4.43
N VAL A 428 -0.91 -17.59 -3.19
CA VAL A 428 0.09 -18.56 -2.71
C VAL A 428 -0.44 -19.12 -1.39
N GLN A 429 -0.56 -20.44 -1.31
CA GLN A 429 -1.04 -21.10 -0.10
C GLN A 429 -0.14 -20.76 1.11
N ASP A 430 -0.73 -20.57 2.27
CA ASP A 430 -0.07 -20.13 3.52
C ASP A 430 0.38 -18.65 3.53
N GLN A 431 0.07 -17.86 2.50
CA GLN A 431 0.41 -16.44 2.44
C GLN A 431 -0.85 -15.57 2.44
N GLU A 432 -0.72 -14.37 2.99
CA GLU A 432 -1.77 -13.34 2.87
C GLU A 432 -1.82 -12.81 1.43
N LEU A 433 -3.03 -12.39 1.00
CA LEU A 433 -3.18 -11.73 -0.29
C LEU A 433 -2.49 -10.36 -0.26
N ASP A 434 -1.84 -10.00 -1.35
CA ASP A 434 -1.22 -8.68 -1.49
C ASP A 434 -2.27 -7.64 -1.92
N TRP A 435 -2.43 -6.59 -1.13
CA TRP A 435 -3.37 -5.49 -1.36
C TRP A 435 -2.67 -4.19 -1.74
N GLY A 436 -1.42 -4.24 -2.21
CA GLY A 436 -0.64 -3.06 -2.53
C GLY A 436 -0.48 -2.13 -1.32
N CYS A 437 -0.65 -0.83 -1.53
CA CYS A 437 -0.59 0.16 -0.44
C CYS A 437 -1.90 0.31 0.35
N ALA A 438 -2.98 -0.37 -0.06
CA ALA A 438 -4.27 -0.34 0.65
C ALA A 438 -4.19 -0.99 2.05
N VAL A 439 -3.24 -1.91 2.26
CA VAL A 439 -2.98 -2.58 3.54
C VAL A 439 -1.47 -2.57 3.82
N PRO A 440 -1.03 -2.31 5.07
CA PRO A 440 0.38 -2.42 5.42
C PRO A 440 0.94 -3.80 5.09
N ARG A 441 2.04 -3.84 4.33
CA ARG A 441 2.72 -5.10 3.99
C ARG A 441 3.57 -5.57 5.16
N LYS A 442 3.51 -6.86 5.47
CA LYS A 442 4.52 -7.51 6.30
C LYS A 442 5.79 -7.69 5.47
N THR A 443 6.93 -7.30 6.02
CA THR A 443 8.23 -7.57 5.38
C THR A 443 8.44 -9.07 5.34
N GLN A 444 8.55 -9.64 4.13
CA GLN A 444 8.80 -11.05 3.92
C GLN A 444 10.25 -11.26 3.48
N ASP A 445 11.02 -11.98 4.28
CA ASP A 445 12.32 -12.49 3.87
C ASP A 445 12.11 -13.74 2.99
N LEU A 446 12.40 -13.63 1.71
CA LEU A 446 12.24 -14.71 0.74
C LEU A 446 13.17 -15.90 0.98
N ALA A 447 14.24 -15.70 1.76
CA ALA A 447 15.19 -16.73 2.14
C ALA A 447 14.87 -17.39 3.49
N GLN A 448 13.99 -16.80 4.29
CA GLN A 448 13.61 -17.32 5.60
C GLN A 448 12.61 -18.46 5.44
N TRP A 449 12.91 -19.60 6.07
CA TRP A 449 11.93 -20.66 6.17
C TRP A 449 10.77 -20.25 7.07
N CYS A 450 9.57 -20.26 6.52
CA CYS A 450 8.33 -20.06 7.28
C CYS A 450 7.75 -21.42 7.63
N ALA A 451 7.38 -21.62 8.89
CA ALA A 451 6.60 -22.81 9.26
C ALA A 451 5.30 -22.80 8.45
N PRO A 452 4.90 -23.91 7.79
CA PRO A 452 3.59 -23.99 7.17
C PRO A 452 2.53 -23.65 8.21
N GLY A 453 1.45 -22.98 7.78
CA GLY A 453 0.31 -22.64 8.63
C GLY A 453 -0.18 -23.85 9.41
N THR A 454 -1.13 -23.70 10.31
CA THR A 454 -1.58 -24.73 11.28
C THR A 454 -1.89 -26.05 10.56
N THR A 455 -0.91 -26.93 10.43
CA THR A 455 -1.11 -28.28 9.93
C THR A 455 -1.59 -29.17 11.07
N MET A 456 -2.36 -30.21 10.76
CA MET A 456 -3.07 -31.13 11.65
C MET A 456 -2.24 -31.79 12.76
N LYS A 457 -0.97 -31.51 12.92
CA LYS A 457 -0.07 -32.16 13.87
C LYS A 457 0.61 -31.19 14.82
N GLN A 458 -0.11 -30.21 15.34
CA GLN A 458 0.31 -29.61 16.60
C GLN A 458 -0.21 -30.52 17.71
N THR A 459 0.69 -31.31 18.31
CA THR A 459 0.44 -31.89 19.61
C THR A 459 0.00 -30.77 20.53
N PRO A 460 -1.16 -30.85 21.20
CA PRO A 460 -1.59 -29.82 22.12
C PRO A 460 -0.44 -29.58 23.12
N PRO A 461 -0.15 -28.34 23.51
CA PRO A 461 0.86 -28.06 24.51
C PRO A 461 0.52 -28.94 25.73
N LYS A 462 1.52 -29.66 26.24
CA LYS A 462 1.38 -30.39 27.50
C LYS A 462 0.82 -29.40 28.50
N ALA A 463 -0.34 -29.69 29.07
CA ALA A 463 -0.92 -28.90 30.12
C ALA A 463 0.15 -28.78 31.22
N GLU A 464 0.69 -27.58 31.39
CA GLU A 464 1.49 -27.27 32.57
C GLU A 464 0.57 -27.47 33.78
N ALA A 465 1.03 -28.30 34.72
CA ALA A 465 0.29 -28.62 35.91
C ALA A 465 -0.14 -27.30 36.59
N SER A 466 -1.45 -27.11 36.73
CA SER A 466 -2.06 -25.97 37.40
C SER A 466 -1.54 -25.86 38.82
N VAL A 467 -0.85 -24.78 39.10
CA VAL A 467 -0.73 -24.30 40.50
C VAL A 467 -2.10 -23.76 40.85
N ALA A 468 -2.78 -24.47 41.73
CA ALA A 468 -4.00 -24.03 42.38
C ALA A 468 -3.66 -22.84 43.28
N ASP A 469 -4.18 -21.69 43.00
CA ASP A 469 -4.78 -20.73 43.94
C ASP A 469 -5.06 -19.40 43.21
N ALA A 470 -6.31 -19.12 42.93
CA ALA A 470 -6.82 -17.76 42.82
C ALA A 470 -8.38 -17.79 42.85
N THR A 471 -8.90 -17.17 43.90
CA THR A 471 -10.27 -16.85 44.21
C THR A 471 -11.11 -16.35 43.03
N PRO A 472 -12.39 -16.69 42.95
CA PRO A 472 -13.26 -16.27 41.83
C PRO A 472 -13.63 -14.79 41.94
N ARG A 473 -13.25 -13.98 40.98
CA ARG A 473 -13.81 -12.64 40.79
C ARG A 473 -15.07 -12.72 39.91
N GLY A 474 -16.07 -11.97 40.36
CA GLY A 474 -17.46 -11.94 40.04
C GLY A 474 -17.83 -12.04 38.55
N ALA A 475 -18.93 -12.72 38.31
CA ALA A 475 -19.61 -12.84 37.04
C ALA A 475 -20.08 -11.45 36.56
N VAL A 476 -19.61 -11.07 35.36
CA VAL A 476 -20.19 -9.95 34.62
C VAL A 476 -21.38 -10.53 33.84
N THR A 477 -22.58 -10.14 34.27
CA THR A 477 -23.82 -10.40 33.53
C THR A 477 -23.83 -9.55 32.26
N VAL A 478 -23.80 -10.19 31.11
CA VAL A 478 -24.05 -9.54 29.82
C VAL A 478 -25.55 -9.34 29.67
N ASP A 479 -25.97 -8.08 29.70
CA ASP A 479 -27.35 -7.66 29.46
C ASP A 479 -27.68 -7.87 27.95
N LYS A 480 -28.66 -8.70 27.67
CA LYS A 480 -29.20 -8.93 26.33
C LYS A 480 -30.39 -7.99 26.10
N THR A 481 -30.11 -6.76 25.67
CA THR A 481 -31.13 -5.90 25.09
C THR A 481 -31.02 -5.92 23.55
N PRO A 482 -32.12 -6.13 22.84
CA PRO A 482 -32.10 -6.15 21.36
C PRO A 482 -31.95 -4.71 20.84
N PHE A 483 -31.00 -4.49 19.94
CA PHE A 483 -30.86 -3.25 19.20
C PHE A 483 -32.11 -3.00 18.34
N ALA A 484 -32.87 -1.97 18.73
CA ALA A 484 -33.90 -1.42 17.88
C ALA A 484 -33.26 -0.58 16.77
N HIS A 485 -33.54 -0.93 15.52
CA HIS A 485 -33.22 -0.09 14.36
C HIS A 485 -34.02 1.20 14.41
N THR A 486 -33.40 2.29 14.80
CA THR A 486 -33.90 3.62 14.48
C THR A 486 -33.14 4.12 13.25
N SER A 487 -33.86 4.13 12.13
CA SER A 487 -33.42 4.82 10.91
C SER A 487 -33.45 6.32 11.19
N THR A 488 -32.31 6.92 11.43
CA THR A 488 -32.14 8.38 11.34
C THR A 488 -31.54 8.68 9.97
N ASP A 489 -32.38 9.29 9.16
CA ASP A 489 -32.05 9.94 7.89
C ASP A 489 -31.02 11.05 8.16
N THR A 490 -29.75 10.78 7.97
CA THR A 490 -28.68 11.77 7.99
C THR A 490 -28.28 12.05 6.56
N ARG A 491 -28.79 13.20 6.06
CA ARG A 491 -28.29 13.83 4.84
C ARG A 491 -26.77 13.98 4.91
N PRO A 492 -26.04 13.77 3.80
CA PRO A 492 -24.60 13.93 3.81
C PRO A 492 -24.22 15.39 4.06
N ASN A 493 -23.42 15.63 5.08
CA ASN A 493 -22.73 16.87 5.28
C ASN A 493 -21.78 17.10 4.09
N THR A 494 -22.05 18.13 3.33
CA THR A 494 -21.13 18.65 2.33
C THR A 494 -19.81 19.01 3.00
N VAL A 495 -18.74 18.34 2.62
CA VAL A 495 -17.38 18.74 2.93
C VAL A 495 -17.16 20.05 2.16
N ALA A 496 -17.21 21.17 2.84
CA ALA A 496 -16.80 22.45 2.28
C ALA A 496 -15.27 22.45 2.22
N SER A 497 -14.72 22.14 1.05
CA SER A 497 -13.38 22.57 0.68
C SER A 497 -13.28 24.09 0.81
N ALA A 498 -12.10 24.60 1.11
CA ALA A 498 -11.81 26.04 1.26
C ALA A 498 -12.09 26.91 0.01
N ALA A 499 -12.82 26.42 -0.94
CA ALA A 499 -13.39 27.17 -2.06
C ALA A 499 -14.92 27.13 -1.93
N GLY A 500 -15.53 28.21 -1.43
CA GLY A 500 -16.98 28.37 -1.30
C GLY A 500 -17.66 28.32 -2.66
N ILE A 501 -18.06 27.14 -3.11
CA ILE A 501 -18.93 26.94 -4.26
C ILE A 501 -20.22 26.31 -3.74
N THR A 502 -21.24 27.13 -3.47
CA THR A 502 -22.62 26.69 -3.43
C THR A 502 -23.14 26.64 -4.88
N PRO A 503 -23.68 25.52 -5.36
CA PRO A 503 -24.33 25.49 -6.66
C PRO A 503 -25.67 26.20 -6.55
N GLU A 504 -25.78 27.39 -7.10
CA GLU A 504 -27.04 28.05 -7.39
C GLU A 504 -27.68 27.34 -8.59
N VAL A 505 -28.70 26.52 -8.30
CA VAL A 505 -29.53 25.88 -9.34
C VAL A 505 -30.39 26.96 -9.94
N ALA A 506 -30.00 27.46 -11.10
CA ALA A 506 -30.87 28.29 -11.94
C ALA A 506 -32.06 27.42 -12.39
N ARG A 507 -33.24 27.72 -11.86
CA ARG A 507 -34.51 27.28 -12.43
C ARG A 507 -34.75 28.11 -13.70
N ASN A 508 -34.63 27.47 -14.85
CA ASN A 508 -35.24 28.00 -16.07
C ASN A 508 -36.65 27.46 -16.17
N ASP A 509 -37.64 28.33 -15.89
CA ASP A 509 -39.01 28.25 -16.40
C ASP A 509 -39.00 28.78 -17.84
N SER A 510 -39.26 27.94 -18.81
CA SER A 510 -40.09 28.11 -20.01
C SER A 510 -39.93 26.93 -20.95
#